data_4fa6300b710593a5ee58b0bcd780f22f
#
_entry.id   4fa6300b710593a5ee58b0bcd780f22f
#
_cell.length_a   1.000
_cell.length_b   1.000
_cell.length_c   1.000
_cell.angle_alpha   90.00
_cell.angle_beta   90.00
_cell.angle_gamma   90.00
#
_symmetry.space_group_name_H-M   'P 1'
#
loop_
_entity.id
_entity.type
_entity.pdbx_description
1 polymer ?
#
loop_
_entity_poly.entity_id
_entity_poly.type
_entity_poly.pdbx_seq_one_letter_code
_entity_poly.pdbx_strand_id
1 'polypeptide(L)'
;MTIVSVVGLALLAVVGMGAWVYVVNNVEHPAYRLVRQDGAIEIRDYPTLIQAEVTRTGDRKTAVTVGFRSLAAYIFARERAGDSIAMTAPVTQERPKIAMTAPVAQSPEQGADGNRWVVQFIMPSEYTLEALPRPASPDIRLRETEPKRRAAIRFSGVATDRLLAANEKQLRNWLARQGLQASAVSTYAYYNDPFTPGPLRRNEVIVDVLGETDGS
;
A
#
# COMPACT_ATOMS: atom_id res chain seq x y z
N MET A 1 -22.86 41.31 5.95
CA MET A 1 -22.94 39.83 6.07
C MET A 1 -23.60 39.54 7.40
N THR A 2 -24.81 38.99 7.36
CA THR A 2 -25.59 38.70 8.57
C THR A 2 -25.11 37.42 9.26
N ILE A 3 -25.20 37.37 10.58
CA ILE A 3 -24.81 36.21 11.41
C ILE A 3 -25.40 34.89 10.86
N VAL A 4 -26.63 34.94 10.28
CA VAL A 4 -27.29 33.79 9.63
C VAL A 4 -26.49 33.25 8.45
N SER A 5 -25.83 34.09 7.66
CA SER A 5 -25.00 33.63 6.51
C SER A 5 -23.72 32.92 6.96
N VAL A 6 -23.13 33.37 8.07
CA VAL A 6 -21.90 32.73 8.63
C VAL A 6 -22.21 31.37 9.25
N VAL A 7 -23.35 31.26 9.95
CA VAL A 7 -23.79 30.00 10.55
C VAL A 7 -24.16 28.97 9.45
N GLY A 8 -24.82 29.42 8.37
CA GLY A 8 -25.15 28.56 7.24
C GLY A 8 -23.92 28.00 6.52
N LEU A 9 -22.90 28.85 6.30
CA LEU A 9 -21.61 28.45 5.71
C LEU A 9 -20.84 27.46 6.62
N ALA A 10 -20.83 27.68 7.92
CA ALA A 10 -20.20 26.79 8.88
C ALA A 10 -20.88 25.41 8.93
N LEU A 11 -22.21 25.35 8.89
CA LEU A 11 -22.97 24.12 8.82
C LEU A 11 -22.69 23.33 7.52
N LEU A 12 -22.64 23.99 6.37
CA LEU A 12 -22.32 23.37 5.10
C LEU A 12 -20.87 22.82 5.09
N ALA A 13 -19.92 23.52 5.70
CA ALA A 13 -18.55 23.04 5.84
C ALA A 13 -18.47 21.79 6.74
N VAL A 14 -19.21 21.74 7.84
CA VAL A 14 -19.25 20.59 8.75
C VAL A 14 -19.92 19.39 8.08
N VAL A 15 -21.03 19.60 7.36
CA VAL A 15 -21.70 18.53 6.61
C VAL A 15 -20.83 18.01 5.47
N GLY A 16 -20.17 18.92 4.73
CA GLY A 16 -19.23 18.55 3.67
C GLY A 16 -18.02 17.78 4.19
N MET A 17 -17.48 18.19 5.33
CA MET A 17 -16.38 17.49 5.99
C MET A 17 -16.82 16.10 6.54
N GLY A 18 -18.01 16.02 7.11
CA GLY A 18 -18.61 14.76 7.57
C GLY A 18 -18.84 13.76 6.43
N ALA A 19 -19.40 14.23 5.31
CA ALA A 19 -19.60 13.42 4.11
C ALA A 19 -18.26 12.96 3.50
N TRP A 20 -17.27 13.86 3.44
CA TRP A 20 -15.94 13.52 2.96
C TRP A 20 -15.24 12.47 3.84
N VAL A 21 -15.29 12.63 5.19
CA VAL A 21 -14.76 11.65 6.15
C VAL A 21 -15.46 10.31 6.01
N TYR A 22 -16.78 10.31 5.79
CA TYR A 22 -17.55 9.07 5.58
C TYR A 22 -17.10 8.34 4.30
N VAL A 23 -16.98 9.05 3.19
CA VAL A 23 -16.55 8.46 1.90
C VAL A 23 -15.13 7.90 1.98
N VAL A 24 -14.21 8.64 2.63
CA VAL A 24 -12.79 8.22 2.76
C VAL A 24 -12.63 7.03 3.71
N ASN A 25 -13.49 6.91 4.73
CA ASN A 25 -13.43 5.79 5.67
C ASN A 25 -14.20 4.54 5.21
N ASN A 26 -14.99 4.64 4.15
CA ASN A 26 -15.81 3.54 3.63
C ASN A 26 -15.16 2.82 2.44
N VAL A 27 -13.83 2.90 2.33
CA VAL A 27 -13.05 2.19 1.32
C VAL A 27 -12.75 0.78 1.81
N GLU A 28 -12.95 -0.22 0.96
CA GLU A 28 -12.65 -1.61 1.28
C GLU A 28 -11.17 -1.79 1.65
N HIS A 29 -10.91 -2.58 2.68
CA HIS A 29 -9.59 -3.02 3.10
C HIS A 29 -9.45 -4.52 2.93
N PRO A 30 -8.26 -5.04 2.57
CA PRO A 30 -8.05 -6.48 2.49
C PRO A 30 -8.32 -7.12 3.86
N ALA A 31 -9.14 -8.16 3.85
CA ALA A 31 -9.38 -8.94 5.05
C ALA A 31 -8.11 -9.67 5.47
N TYR A 32 -7.90 -9.78 6.77
CA TYR A 32 -6.82 -10.59 7.36
C TYR A 32 -7.24 -11.17 8.70
N ARG A 33 -6.60 -12.25 9.11
CA ARG A 33 -6.72 -12.78 10.45
C ARG A 33 -5.64 -12.16 11.33
N LEU A 34 -6.05 -11.47 12.40
CA LEU A 34 -5.12 -10.98 13.40
C LEU A 34 -4.58 -12.17 14.22
N VAL A 35 -3.28 -12.37 14.18
CA VAL A 35 -2.60 -13.44 14.93
C VAL A 35 -2.13 -12.92 16.29
N ARG A 36 -1.53 -11.73 16.30
CA ARG A 36 -0.98 -11.09 17.51
C ARG A 36 -0.95 -9.58 17.35
N GLN A 37 -1.11 -8.88 18.47
CA GLN A 37 -0.95 -7.42 18.54
C GLN A 37 -0.09 -7.03 19.74
N ASP A 38 0.80 -6.06 19.52
CA ASP A 38 1.64 -5.43 20.54
C ASP A 38 1.75 -3.93 20.24
N GLY A 39 0.89 -3.16 20.88
CA GLY A 39 0.74 -1.72 20.62
C GLY A 39 0.37 -1.43 19.17
N ALA A 40 1.27 -0.74 18.45
CA ALA A 40 1.08 -0.40 17.03
C ALA A 40 1.53 -1.50 16.06
N ILE A 41 2.09 -2.60 16.58
CA ILE A 41 2.60 -3.72 15.77
C ILE A 41 1.58 -4.86 15.79
N GLU A 42 1.32 -5.42 14.63
CA GLU A 42 0.41 -6.55 14.42
C GLU A 42 1.09 -7.63 13.59
N ILE A 43 0.84 -8.90 13.93
CA ILE A 43 1.08 -10.07 13.07
C ILE A 43 -0.26 -10.45 12.47
N ARG A 44 -0.31 -10.54 11.16
CA ARG A 44 -1.53 -10.75 10.36
C ARG A 44 -1.32 -11.86 9.35
N ASP A 45 -2.31 -12.74 9.20
CA ASP A 45 -2.38 -13.70 8.11
C ASP A 45 -3.31 -13.17 7.04
N TYR A 46 -2.77 -12.96 5.86
CA TYR A 46 -3.52 -12.54 4.67
C TYR A 46 -3.84 -13.75 3.81
N PRO A 47 -5.07 -13.86 3.32
CA PRO A 47 -5.43 -14.85 2.30
C PRO A 47 -4.79 -14.47 0.95
N THR A 48 -5.07 -15.26 -0.06
CA THR A 48 -4.83 -14.87 -1.46
C THR A 48 -5.51 -13.55 -1.74
N LEU A 49 -4.77 -12.61 -2.31
CA LEU A 49 -5.26 -11.29 -2.73
C LEU A 49 -4.96 -11.09 -4.20
N ILE A 50 -5.85 -10.39 -4.90
CA ILE A 50 -5.59 -9.97 -6.28
C ILE A 50 -5.02 -8.56 -6.26
N GLN A 51 -3.93 -8.35 -7.00
CA GLN A 51 -3.24 -7.08 -7.09
C GLN A 51 -3.09 -6.64 -8.55
N ALA A 52 -3.30 -5.34 -8.78
CA ALA A 52 -2.83 -4.66 -9.97
C ALA A 52 -1.52 -3.95 -9.61
N GLU A 53 -0.46 -4.22 -10.36
CA GLU A 53 0.87 -3.68 -10.08
C GLU A 53 1.48 -3.00 -11.29
N VAL A 54 2.30 -1.99 -11.02
CA VAL A 54 3.08 -1.29 -12.04
C VAL A 54 4.46 -0.96 -11.49
N THR A 55 5.49 -1.15 -12.32
CA THR A 55 6.86 -0.78 -11.96
C THR A 55 7.19 0.63 -12.46
N ARG A 56 7.81 1.44 -11.61
CA ARG A 56 8.28 2.79 -11.95
C ARG A 56 9.70 2.99 -11.43
N THR A 57 10.47 3.80 -12.14
CA THR A 57 11.84 4.19 -11.77
C THR A 57 11.83 5.62 -11.24
N GLY A 58 12.88 6.00 -10.49
CA GLY A 58 13.04 7.31 -9.92
C GLY A 58 13.02 7.32 -8.40
N ASP A 59 12.92 8.50 -7.80
CA ASP A 59 12.74 8.60 -6.35
C ASP A 59 11.39 8.03 -5.91
N ARG A 60 11.30 7.62 -4.64
CA ARG A 60 10.10 6.97 -4.09
C ARG A 60 8.83 7.77 -4.31
N LYS A 61 8.87 9.09 -4.07
CA LYS A 61 7.69 9.95 -4.15
C LYS A 61 7.19 10.10 -5.59
N THR A 62 8.11 10.29 -6.53
CA THR A 62 7.79 10.35 -7.96
C THR A 62 7.23 9.02 -8.44
N ALA A 63 7.89 7.91 -8.10
CA ALA A 63 7.46 6.58 -8.51
C ALA A 63 6.04 6.24 -8.00
N VAL A 64 5.73 6.52 -6.72
CA VAL A 64 4.37 6.28 -6.19
C VAL A 64 3.32 7.17 -6.86
N THR A 65 3.66 8.42 -7.16
CA THR A 65 2.72 9.34 -7.81
C THR A 65 2.39 8.91 -9.24
N VAL A 66 3.41 8.56 -10.02
CA VAL A 66 3.22 8.10 -11.40
C VAL A 66 2.55 6.73 -11.45
N GLY A 67 2.98 5.80 -10.60
CA GLY A 67 2.36 4.47 -10.49
C GLY A 67 0.90 4.54 -10.08
N PHE A 68 0.58 5.36 -9.09
CA PHE A 68 -0.81 5.61 -8.67
C PHE A 68 -1.68 6.11 -9.84
N ARG A 69 -1.20 7.07 -10.64
CA ARG A 69 -1.95 7.59 -11.78
C ARG A 69 -2.26 6.49 -12.82
N SER A 70 -1.29 5.64 -13.11
CA SER A 70 -1.46 4.53 -14.05
C SER A 70 -2.50 3.53 -13.54
N LEU A 71 -2.41 3.12 -12.28
CA LEU A 71 -3.37 2.20 -11.68
C LEU A 71 -4.76 2.83 -11.50
N ALA A 72 -4.83 4.12 -11.17
CA ALA A 72 -6.08 4.86 -11.10
C ALA A 72 -6.76 4.99 -12.49
N ALA A 73 -5.99 5.19 -13.56
CA ALA A 73 -6.53 5.18 -14.92
C ALA A 73 -7.15 3.83 -15.27
N TYR A 74 -6.52 2.74 -14.85
CA TYR A 74 -7.05 1.39 -15.01
C TYR A 74 -8.36 1.17 -14.25
N ILE A 75 -8.41 1.42 -12.94
CA ILE A 75 -9.63 1.15 -12.14
C ILE A 75 -10.79 2.06 -12.53
N PHE A 76 -10.53 3.33 -12.88
CA PHE A 76 -11.57 4.27 -13.32
C PHE A 76 -11.95 4.16 -14.80
N ALA A 77 -11.53 3.12 -15.48
CA ALA A 77 -11.84 2.84 -16.90
C ALA A 77 -11.53 4.02 -17.85
N ARG A 78 -10.49 4.83 -17.56
CA ARG A 78 -10.16 5.98 -18.40
C ARG A 78 -9.51 5.61 -19.73
N GLU A 79 -8.85 4.45 -19.76
CA GLU A 79 -8.07 3.96 -20.92
C GLU A 79 -8.51 2.56 -21.36
N ARG A 80 -9.64 2.06 -20.86
CA ARG A 80 -10.20 0.76 -21.22
C ARG A 80 -11.73 0.81 -21.31
N ALA A 81 -12.33 -0.15 -21.97
CA ALA A 81 -13.77 -0.35 -21.99
C ALA A 81 -14.27 -0.95 -20.66
N GLY A 82 -15.57 -0.82 -20.42
CA GLY A 82 -16.27 -1.37 -19.26
C GLY A 82 -16.36 -0.41 -18.07
N ASP A 83 -16.98 -0.88 -17.01
CA ASP A 83 -17.26 -0.09 -15.81
C ASP A 83 -16.03 0.17 -14.95
N SER A 84 -16.11 1.19 -14.10
CA SER A 84 -15.07 1.46 -13.11
C SER A 84 -15.06 0.38 -12.03
N ILE A 85 -13.86 0.07 -11.54
CA ILE A 85 -13.65 -0.81 -10.39
C ILE A 85 -13.56 0.09 -9.15
N ALA A 86 -14.17 -0.33 -8.05
CA ALA A 86 -14.12 0.41 -6.81
C ALA A 86 -12.66 0.50 -6.31
N MET A 87 -12.29 1.65 -5.76
CA MET A 87 -10.97 1.82 -5.17
C MET A 87 -10.92 1.15 -3.80
N THR A 88 -9.83 0.47 -3.52
CA THR A 88 -9.55 -0.12 -2.21
C THR A 88 -8.37 0.57 -1.53
N ALA A 89 -8.20 0.37 -0.24
CA ALA A 89 -7.04 0.80 0.52
C ALA A 89 -6.38 -0.40 1.21
N PRO A 90 -5.07 -0.46 1.36
CA PRO A 90 -4.11 0.59 1.05
C PRO A 90 -3.58 0.56 -0.39
N VAL A 91 -3.02 1.69 -0.82
CA VAL A 91 -2.05 1.71 -1.92
C VAL A 91 -0.71 1.27 -1.34
N THR A 92 -0.07 0.29 -1.93
CA THR A 92 1.21 -0.23 -1.46
C THR A 92 2.35 0.09 -2.42
N GLN A 93 3.54 0.20 -1.86
CA GLN A 93 4.78 0.44 -2.58
C GLN A 93 5.90 -0.38 -1.95
N GLU A 94 6.66 -1.06 -2.78
CA GLU A 94 7.83 -1.82 -2.34
C GLU A 94 9.01 -1.60 -3.29
N ARG A 95 10.23 -1.79 -2.75
CA ARG A 95 11.46 -1.82 -3.55
C ARG A 95 11.88 -3.29 -3.69
N PRO A 96 11.73 -3.89 -4.87
CA PRO A 96 12.19 -5.26 -5.08
C PRO A 96 13.72 -5.33 -4.87
N LYS A 97 14.19 -6.32 -4.11
CA LYS A 97 15.61 -6.70 -4.07
C LYS A 97 15.81 -7.83 -5.06
N ILE A 98 16.77 -7.66 -5.95
CA ILE A 98 17.23 -8.76 -6.78
C ILE A 98 18.06 -9.68 -5.88
N ALA A 99 17.67 -10.95 -5.78
CA ALA A 99 18.48 -11.96 -5.12
C ALA A 99 19.79 -12.10 -5.90
N MET A 100 20.91 -11.76 -5.27
CA MET A 100 22.23 -12.02 -5.87
C MET A 100 22.52 -13.51 -5.76
N THR A 101 22.50 -14.21 -6.88
CA THR A 101 23.12 -15.53 -7.00
C THR A 101 24.62 -15.31 -7.26
N ALA A 102 25.47 -15.79 -6.35
CA ALA A 102 26.92 -15.76 -6.55
C ALA A 102 27.34 -16.88 -7.52
N PRO A 103 28.43 -16.71 -8.31
CA PRO A 103 29.49 -15.73 -8.19
C PRO A 103 29.44 -14.62 -9.24
N VAL A 104 29.79 -13.42 -8.83
CA VAL A 104 29.86 -12.25 -9.70
C VAL A 104 31.27 -12.10 -10.23
N ALA A 105 31.46 -12.21 -11.55
CA ALA A 105 32.55 -11.56 -12.23
C ALA A 105 32.28 -10.04 -12.22
N GLN A 106 33.19 -9.26 -11.69
CA GLN A 106 33.08 -7.81 -11.56
C GLN A 106 33.01 -7.14 -12.94
N SER A 107 31.91 -6.44 -13.21
CA SER A 107 31.89 -5.29 -14.11
C SER A 107 31.08 -4.20 -13.42
N PRO A 108 31.56 -2.96 -13.35
CA PRO A 108 30.90 -1.89 -12.64
C PRO A 108 29.82 -1.27 -13.52
N GLU A 109 28.65 -1.84 -13.55
CA GLU A 109 27.43 -1.10 -13.94
C GLU A 109 26.72 -0.63 -12.68
N GLN A 110 27.19 0.47 -12.16
CA GLN A 110 26.44 1.30 -11.22
C GLN A 110 25.27 1.88 -12.00
N GLY A 111 24.04 1.47 -11.67
CA GLY A 111 22.95 2.32 -12.09
C GLY A 111 21.53 1.81 -12.18
N ALA A 112 21.24 0.53 -12.20
CA ALA A 112 19.86 0.12 -12.55
C ALA A 112 18.92 -0.17 -11.37
N ASP A 113 19.37 -0.57 -10.20
CA ASP A 113 18.49 -1.18 -9.18
C ASP A 113 18.11 -0.30 -7.98
N GLY A 114 18.77 0.82 -7.75
CA GLY A 114 18.52 1.68 -6.58
C GLY A 114 17.21 2.46 -6.62
N ASN A 115 16.62 2.64 -7.79
CA ASN A 115 15.49 3.55 -8.03
C ASN A 115 14.26 2.88 -8.66
N ARG A 116 14.13 1.57 -8.50
CA ARG A 116 12.98 0.82 -9.03
C ARG A 116 11.97 0.55 -7.92
N TRP A 117 10.69 0.87 -8.18
CA TRP A 117 9.59 0.73 -7.25
C TRP A 117 8.44 -0.01 -7.91
N VAL A 118 7.82 -0.95 -7.19
CA VAL A 118 6.55 -1.55 -7.57
C VAL A 118 5.46 -0.87 -6.78
N VAL A 119 4.50 -0.29 -7.47
CA VAL A 119 3.28 0.32 -6.88
C VAL A 119 2.12 -0.62 -7.14
N GLN A 120 1.31 -0.88 -6.13
CA GLN A 120 0.27 -1.91 -6.19
C GLN A 120 -1.05 -1.38 -5.62
N PHE A 121 -2.15 -1.77 -6.26
CA PHE A 121 -3.51 -1.68 -5.72
C PHE A 121 -4.03 -3.08 -5.46
N ILE A 122 -4.63 -3.30 -4.30
CA ILE A 122 -5.37 -4.52 -4.03
C ILE A 122 -6.73 -4.39 -4.71
N MET A 123 -7.17 -5.40 -5.42
CA MET A 123 -8.48 -5.38 -6.08
C MET A 123 -9.58 -5.72 -5.07
N PRO A 124 -10.83 -5.22 -5.27
CA PRO A 124 -11.96 -5.57 -4.40
C PRO A 124 -12.15 -7.09 -4.32
N SER A 125 -12.58 -7.56 -3.15
CA SER A 125 -12.72 -9.00 -2.87
C SER A 125 -13.80 -9.70 -3.70
N GLU A 126 -14.69 -8.92 -4.32
CA GLU A 126 -15.75 -9.44 -5.21
C GLU A 126 -15.25 -9.93 -6.58
N TYR A 127 -14.01 -9.57 -6.97
CA TYR A 127 -13.44 -9.96 -8.26
C TYR A 127 -12.58 -11.22 -8.16
N THR A 128 -12.67 -12.05 -9.20
CA THR A 128 -11.64 -13.05 -9.51
C THR A 128 -10.67 -12.48 -10.55
N LEU A 129 -9.50 -13.09 -10.70
CA LEU A 129 -8.51 -12.63 -11.66
C LEU A 129 -9.04 -12.62 -13.10
N GLU A 130 -9.88 -13.62 -13.44
CA GLU A 130 -10.50 -13.78 -14.76
C GLU A 130 -11.63 -12.76 -15.01
N ALA A 131 -12.32 -12.33 -13.95
CA ALA A 131 -13.41 -11.36 -14.03
C ALA A 131 -12.89 -9.92 -14.19
N LEU A 132 -11.63 -9.66 -13.83
CA LEU A 132 -11.05 -8.34 -13.98
C LEU A 132 -10.84 -7.99 -15.46
N PRO A 133 -11.23 -6.78 -15.88
CA PRO A 133 -10.99 -6.34 -17.25
C PRO A 133 -9.48 -6.24 -17.53
N ARG A 134 -9.08 -6.58 -18.74
CA ARG A 134 -7.67 -6.49 -19.14
C ARG A 134 -7.20 -5.04 -19.14
N PRO A 135 -6.04 -4.73 -18.53
CA PRO A 135 -5.44 -3.42 -18.62
C PRO A 135 -5.12 -3.05 -20.07
N ALA A 136 -5.37 -1.81 -20.50
CA ALA A 136 -4.96 -1.30 -21.79
C ALA A 136 -3.43 -1.08 -21.85
N SER A 137 -2.85 -0.67 -20.73
CA SER A 137 -1.39 -0.49 -20.63
C SER A 137 -0.70 -1.83 -20.36
N PRO A 138 0.31 -2.22 -21.17
CA PRO A 138 1.10 -3.44 -20.94
C PRO A 138 1.98 -3.38 -19.68
N ASP A 139 2.16 -2.19 -19.12
CA ASP A 139 2.94 -1.98 -17.89
C ASP A 139 2.20 -2.48 -16.66
N ILE A 140 0.86 -2.57 -16.71
CA ILE A 140 0.03 -3.01 -15.60
C ILE A 140 -0.12 -4.52 -15.65
N ARG A 141 0.23 -5.16 -14.55
CA ARG A 141 0.09 -6.61 -14.35
C ARG A 141 -0.94 -6.89 -13.30
N LEU A 142 -1.83 -7.84 -13.58
CA LEU A 142 -2.75 -8.40 -12.60
C LEU A 142 -2.18 -9.72 -12.14
N ARG A 143 -2.15 -9.95 -10.82
CA ARG A 143 -1.68 -11.22 -10.26
C ARG A 143 -2.37 -11.53 -8.93
N GLU A 144 -2.45 -12.81 -8.62
CA GLU A 144 -2.75 -13.28 -7.29
C GLU A 144 -1.50 -13.34 -6.43
N THR A 145 -1.64 -13.06 -5.15
CA THR A 145 -0.60 -13.29 -4.16
C THR A 145 -0.88 -14.62 -3.46
N GLU A 146 0.16 -15.29 -3.03
CA GLU A 146 -0.01 -16.42 -2.12
C GLU A 146 -0.45 -15.93 -0.74
N PRO A 147 -1.17 -16.76 0.05
CA PRO A 147 -1.43 -16.47 1.46
C PRO A 147 -0.11 -16.23 2.19
N LYS A 148 -0.07 -15.20 3.04
CA LYS A 148 1.17 -14.81 3.72
C LYS A 148 0.94 -14.31 5.12
N ARG A 149 1.84 -14.70 6.04
CA ARG A 149 1.97 -14.07 7.34
C ARG A 149 2.82 -12.81 7.22
N ARG A 150 2.31 -11.70 7.72
CA ARG A 150 2.95 -10.39 7.66
C ARG A 150 2.96 -9.72 9.03
N ALA A 151 4.05 -9.02 9.29
CA ALA A 151 4.12 -8.09 10.40
C ALA A 151 3.92 -6.67 9.88
N ALA A 152 3.10 -5.88 10.56
CA ALA A 152 2.82 -4.50 10.21
C ALA A 152 3.02 -3.59 11.43
N ILE A 153 3.61 -2.42 11.23
CA ILE A 153 3.61 -1.34 12.21
C ILE A 153 2.80 -0.16 11.67
N ARG A 154 1.80 0.27 12.43
CA ARG A 154 0.92 1.39 12.10
C ARG A 154 1.44 2.68 12.70
N PHE A 155 1.41 3.77 11.92
CA PHE A 155 1.79 5.11 12.37
C PHE A 155 1.00 6.20 11.64
N SER A 156 0.95 7.40 12.21
CA SER A 156 0.35 8.58 11.60
C SER A 156 1.42 9.56 11.12
N GLY A 157 1.01 10.60 10.41
CA GLY A 157 1.90 11.62 9.89
C GLY A 157 2.09 11.56 8.37
N VAL A 158 2.88 12.50 7.85
CA VAL A 158 3.28 12.46 6.43
C VAL A 158 4.38 11.40 6.26
N ALA A 159 4.17 10.45 5.36
CA ALA A 159 5.08 9.32 5.12
C ALA A 159 6.39 9.76 4.42
N THR A 160 7.22 10.51 5.14
CA THR A 160 8.58 10.87 4.69
C THR A 160 9.51 9.66 4.75
N ASP A 161 10.58 9.66 3.97
CA ASP A 161 11.57 8.57 3.99
C ASP A 161 12.15 8.35 5.39
N ARG A 162 12.38 9.44 6.14
CA ARG A 162 12.84 9.37 7.53
C ARG A 162 11.85 8.65 8.43
N LEU A 163 10.54 8.98 8.31
CA LEU A 163 9.50 8.39 9.15
C LEU A 163 9.28 6.91 8.81
N LEU A 164 9.30 6.58 7.52
CA LEU A 164 9.22 5.20 7.03
C LEU A 164 10.39 4.37 7.55
N ALA A 165 11.62 4.85 7.39
CA ALA A 165 12.83 4.15 7.85
C ALA A 165 12.86 3.96 9.38
N ALA A 166 12.39 4.95 10.16
CA ALA A 166 12.30 4.82 11.61
C ALA A 166 11.33 3.73 12.03
N ASN A 167 10.13 3.69 11.42
CA ASN A 167 9.12 2.65 11.71
C ASN A 167 9.57 1.27 11.20
N GLU A 168 10.21 1.19 10.05
CA GLU A 168 10.79 -0.07 9.55
C GLU A 168 11.84 -0.62 10.53
N LYS A 169 12.75 0.22 11.00
CA LYS A 169 13.75 -0.17 12.01
C LYS A 169 13.10 -0.66 13.29
N GLN A 170 12.05 0.03 13.76
CA GLN A 170 11.32 -0.36 14.96
C GLN A 170 10.65 -1.73 14.79
N LEU A 171 9.97 -1.97 13.65
CA LEU A 171 9.34 -3.24 13.33
C LEU A 171 10.34 -4.38 13.27
N ARG A 172 11.46 -4.21 12.55
CA ARG A 172 12.52 -5.23 12.41
C ARG A 172 13.18 -5.55 13.75
N ASN A 173 13.43 -4.55 14.59
CA ASN A 173 13.98 -4.75 15.94
C ASN A 173 13.00 -5.53 16.82
N TRP A 174 11.69 -5.25 16.71
CA TRP A 174 10.67 -5.98 17.45
C TRP A 174 10.63 -7.44 17.00
N LEU A 175 10.60 -7.71 15.70
CA LEU A 175 10.62 -9.08 15.15
C LEU A 175 11.84 -9.86 15.63
N ALA A 176 13.03 -9.24 15.59
CA ALA A 176 14.26 -9.87 16.06
C ALA A 176 14.17 -10.26 17.55
N ARG A 177 13.59 -9.40 18.40
CA ARG A 177 13.37 -9.73 19.83
C ARG A 177 12.36 -10.85 20.04
N GLN A 178 11.44 -11.07 19.10
CA GLN A 178 10.49 -12.20 19.13
C GLN A 178 11.05 -13.47 18.51
N GLY A 179 12.29 -13.48 18.01
CA GLY A 179 12.88 -14.61 17.29
C GLY A 179 12.29 -14.84 15.91
N LEU A 180 11.53 -13.88 15.36
CA LEU A 180 10.88 -13.99 14.05
C LEU A 180 11.80 -13.48 12.95
N GLN A 181 11.90 -14.26 11.87
CA GLN A 181 12.63 -13.85 10.68
C GLN A 181 11.71 -13.06 9.75
N ALA A 182 12.24 -11.96 9.18
CA ALA A 182 11.53 -11.12 8.24
C ALA A 182 12.19 -11.10 6.87
N SER A 183 11.39 -10.96 5.82
CA SER A 183 11.91 -10.74 4.48
C SER A 183 12.76 -9.47 4.43
N ALA A 184 13.70 -9.42 3.48
CA ALA A 184 14.53 -8.24 3.29
C ALA A 184 13.76 -7.06 2.65
N VAL A 185 12.63 -7.35 2.01
CA VAL A 185 11.77 -6.36 1.34
C VAL A 185 10.75 -5.82 2.34
N SER A 186 10.60 -4.50 2.37
CA SER A 186 9.54 -3.81 3.11
C SER A 186 8.53 -3.21 2.15
N THR A 187 7.27 -3.36 2.48
CA THR A 187 6.13 -2.75 1.79
C THR A 187 5.66 -1.54 2.58
N TYR A 188 5.51 -0.40 1.93
CA TYR A 188 4.94 0.81 2.51
C TYR A 188 3.48 0.93 2.06
N ALA A 189 2.56 1.08 3.01
CA ALA A 189 1.12 1.10 2.78
C ALA A 189 0.51 2.44 3.18
N TYR A 190 -0.26 3.04 2.27
CA TYR A 190 -0.89 4.36 2.40
C TYR A 190 -2.40 4.20 2.33
N TYR A 191 -3.10 4.57 3.39
CA TYR A 191 -4.54 4.33 3.55
C TYR A 191 -5.41 5.54 3.24
N ASN A 192 -4.83 6.74 3.18
CA ASN A 192 -5.58 7.97 3.03
C ASN A 192 -5.16 8.72 1.77
N ASP A 193 -6.06 9.55 1.28
CA ASP A 193 -5.78 10.46 0.17
C ASP A 193 -4.76 11.55 0.54
N PRO A 194 -4.15 12.21 -0.48
CA PRO A 194 -3.14 13.24 -0.26
C PRO A 194 -3.62 14.48 0.50
N PHE A 195 -4.95 14.71 0.57
CA PHE A 195 -5.53 15.88 1.24
C PHE A 195 -5.80 15.65 2.72
N THR A 196 -5.80 14.38 3.18
CA THR A 196 -5.94 14.06 4.60
C THR A 196 -4.83 14.72 5.41
N PRO A 197 -5.13 15.50 6.46
CA PRO A 197 -4.13 16.10 7.34
C PRO A 197 -3.19 15.05 7.94
N GLY A 198 -1.90 15.39 8.04
CA GLY A 198 -0.86 14.45 8.50
C GLY A 198 -1.23 13.65 9.76
N PRO A 199 -1.67 14.29 10.87
CA PRO A 199 -2.03 13.57 12.11
C PRO A 199 -3.15 12.53 11.95
N LEU A 200 -4.03 12.70 10.96
CA LEU A 200 -5.16 11.81 10.69
C LEU A 200 -4.81 10.70 9.68
N ARG A 201 -3.62 10.74 9.08
CA ARG A 201 -3.18 9.72 8.13
C ARG A 201 -2.85 8.41 8.83
N ARG A 202 -3.32 7.31 8.26
CA ARG A 202 -2.85 5.97 8.57
C ARG A 202 -1.83 5.55 7.54
N ASN A 203 -0.64 5.20 7.99
CA ASN A 203 0.39 4.57 7.19
C ASN A 203 0.85 3.29 7.90
N GLU A 204 1.38 2.35 7.14
CA GLU A 204 1.99 1.15 7.70
C GLU A 204 3.30 0.82 6.98
N VAL A 205 4.24 0.25 7.72
CA VAL A 205 5.35 -0.53 7.18
C VAL A 205 5.04 -1.99 7.43
N ILE A 206 5.13 -2.78 6.36
CA ILE A 206 4.76 -4.19 6.37
C ILE A 206 5.96 -5.00 5.87
N VAL A 207 6.25 -6.14 6.51
CA VAL A 207 7.25 -7.12 6.08
C VAL A 207 6.66 -8.53 6.13
N ASP A 208 7.05 -9.39 5.18
CA ASP A 208 6.66 -10.80 5.24
C ASP A 208 7.45 -11.49 6.36
N VAL A 209 6.77 -12.29 7.19
CA VAL A 209 7.39 -13.13 8.22
C VAL A 209 7.75 -14.47 7.58
N LEU A 210 9.03 -14.87 7.71
CA LEU A 210 9.56 -16.08 7.12
C LEU A 210 9.52 -17.22 8.15
N GLY A 211 9.16 -18.42 7.73
CA GLY A 211 9.39 -19.65 8.51
C GLY A 211 8.29 -20.11 9.45
N GLU A 212 7.12 -19.44 9.51
CA GLU A 212 5.93 -19.99 10.18
C GLU A 212 4.77 -20.12 9.19
N THR A 213 4.85 -21.11 8.31
CA THR A 213 3.62 -21.68 7.76
C THR A 213 3.13 -22.65 8.82
N ASP A 214 2.03 -22.31 9.51
CA ASP A 214 1.31 -23.29 10.32
C ASP A 214 1.02 -24.49 9.43
N GLY A 215 1.67 -25.61 9.74
CA GLY A 215 1.30 -26.88 9.19
C GLY A 215 -0.12 -27.20 9.63
N SER A 216 -0.95 -27.52 8.65
CA SER A 216 -2.21 -28.27 8.70
C SER A 216 -3.23 -27.85 9.71
#